data_88fb8efa4f1d8453bd78c74133080cd1
#
_entry.id   88fb8efa4f1d8453bd78c74133080cd1
#
_cell.length_a   1.000
_cell.length_b   1.000
_cell.length_c   1.000
_cell.angle_alpha   90.00
_cell.angle_beta   90.00
_cell.angle_gamma   90.00
#
_symmetry.space_group_name_H-M   'P 1'
#
loop_
_entity.id
_entity.type
_entity.pdbx_description
1 polymer ?
#
loop_
_entity_poly.entity_id
_entity_poly.type
_entity_poly.pdbx_seq_one_letter_code
_entity_poly.pdbx_strand_id
1 'polypeptide(L)'
;MSRDPLVVGSIVGDVVDYFSASALLRVMYGGREMTCGSELRPSQVASEPTVHITGGXRDGRPVLYTLVMLDPDAPSPSNPSKREYLHWLVTDIPEGAGANHGNEVVAYESPRPSAGIHRFVFIVFRQAVRQAIYAPGWRANFNTRDFAACYSLGPPVAATYFNCQREGGCGGRRYR
;
A
#
# COMPACT_ATOMS: atom_id res chain seq x y z
N MET A 1 12.74 -22.56 -2.82
CA MET A 1 11.98 -21.87 -1.76
C MET A 1 12.18 -20.37 -1.88
N SER A 2 11.10 -19.65 -1.87
CA SER A 2 11.16 -18.21 -2.08
C SER A 2 11.53 -17.48 -0.80
N ARG A 3 12.40 -16.48 -0.93
CA ARG A 3 12.72 -15.56 0.16
C ARG A 3 12.12 -14.18 -0.10
N ASP A 4 11.31 -14.07 -1.13
CA ASP A 4 10.64 -12.82 -1.44
C ASP A 4 9.74 -12.42 -0.28
N PRO A 5 9.95 -11.26 0.34
CA PRO A 5 9.11 -10.85 1.47
C PRO A 5 7.62 -10.83 1.15
N LEU A 6 7.24 -10.55 -0.10
CA LEU A 6 5.83 -10.52 -0.48
C LEU A 6 5.22 -11.91 -0.43
N VAL A 7 6.01 -12.94 -0.69
CA VAL A 7 5.54 -14.32 -0.59
C VAL A 7 5.56 -14.76 0.86
N VAL A 8 6.65 -14.48 1.56
CA VAL A 8 6.79 -14.89 2.96
C VAL A 8 5.70 -14.23 3.82
N GLY A 9 5.38 -12.97 3.54
CA GLY A 9 4.34 -12.26 4.28
C GLY A 9 2.93 -12.52 3.77
N SER A 10 2.77 -13.40 2.78
CA SER A 10 1.47 -13.74 2.21
C SER A 10 0.75 -12.58 1.56
N ILE A 11 1.48 -11.55 1.15
CA ILE A 11 0.87 -10.49 0.35
C ILE A 11 0.43 -11.11 -0.98
N VAL A 12 1.34 -11.88 -1.58
CA VAL A 12 0.95 -12.75 -2.69
C VAL A 12 0.11 -13.86 -2.09
N GLY A 13 -1.12 -13.93 -2.52
CA GLY A 13 -2.10 -14.87 -2.01
C GLY A 13 -3.23 -14.14 -1.32
N ASP A 14 -2.93 -13.36 -0.28
CA ASP A 14 -4.00 -12.67 0.45
C ASP A 14 -4.51 -11.43 -0.28
N VAL A 15 -3.63 -10.72 -0.99
CA VAL A 15 -3.99 -9.44 -1.60
C VAL A 15 -3.92 -9.49 -3.11
N VAL A 16 -2.82 -9.99 -3.64
CA VAL A 16 -2.60 -10.05 -5.10
C VAL A 16 -2.13 -11.44 -5.49
N ASP A 17 -2.22 -11.73 -6.78
CA ASP A 17 -1.61 -12.93 -7.34
C ASP A 17 -0.13 -12.66 -7.59
N TYR A 18 0.62 -13.73 -7.81
CA TYR A 18 2.03 -13.57 -8.13
C TYR A 18 2.21 -12.67 -9.36
N PHE A 19 3.19 -11.82 -9.31
CA PHE A 19 3.54 -10.92 -10.41
C PHE A 19 5.05 -10.73 -10.44
N SER A 20 5.55 -10.31 -11.58
CA SER A 20 6.96 -9.97 -11.71
C SER A 20 7.09 -8.44 -11.61
N ALA A 21 7.90 -7.98 -10.69
CA ALA A 21 8.08 -6.54 -10.53
C ALA A 21 8.74 -5.96 -11.79
N SER A 22 8.20 -4.84 -12.25
CA SER A 22 8.73 -4.14 -13.41
C SER A 22 8.94 -2.67 -13.16
N ALA A 23 8.76 -2.23 -11.91
CA ALA A 23 9.04 -0.86 -11.51
C ALA A 23 9.67 -0.90 -10.13
N LEU A 24 10.35 0.19 -9.77
CA LEU A 24 10.95 0.35 -8.46
C LEU A 24 10.05 1.23 -7.62
N LEU A 25 9.76 0.76 -6.42
CA LEU A 25 8.90 1.47 -5.49
C LEU A 25 9.72 1.81 -4.24
N ARG A 26 9.78 3.09 -3.91
CA ARG A 26 10.44 3.54 -2.70
C ARG A 26 9.44 4.29 -1.84
N VAL A 27 9.34 3.88 -0.60
CA VAL A 27 8.44 4.50 0.38
C VAL A 27 9.29 5.02 1.53
N MET A 28 9.13 6.31 1.86
CA MET A 28 9.93 6.92 2.91
C MET A 28 9.02 7.61 3.91
N TYR A 29 9.17 7.22 5.16
CA TYR A 29 8.47 7.85 6.27
C TYR A 29 9.48 8.67 7.09
N GLY A 30 9.21 9.95 7.21
CA GLY A 30 10.08 10.82 7.99
C GLY A 30 11.51 10.83 7.49
N GLY A 31 11.71 10.74 6.19
CA GLY A 31 13.04 10.75 5.60
C GLY A 31 13.78 9.43 5.64
N ARG A 32 13.16 8.37 6.16
CA ARG A 32 13.78 7.05 6.20
C ARG A 32 13.10 6.11 5.23
N GLU A 33 13.90 5.43 4.44
CA GLU A 33 13.35 4.47 3.49
C GLU A 33 12.87 3.23 4.21
N MET A 34 11.64 2.84 3.91
CA MET A 34 11.02 1.66 4.49
C MET A 34 11.56 0.41 3.82
N THR A 35 11.86 -0.60 4.61
CA THR A 35 12.28 -1.91 4.11
C THR A 35 11.08 -2.84 4.09
N CYS A 36 10.90 -3.55 2.99
CA CYS A 36 9.77 -4.46 2.84
C CYS A 36 9.78 -5.52 3.94
N GLY A 37 8.64 -5.64 4.64
CA GLY A 37 8.52 -6.60 5.72
C GLY A 37 9.01 -6.13 7.08
N SER A 38 9.51 -4.89 7.17
CA SER A 38 9.97 -4.36 8.44
C SER A 38 8.81 -3.96 9.33
N GLU A 39 9.13 -3.65 10.58
CA GLU A 39 8.11 -3.22 11.54
C GLU A 39 8.23 -1.72 11.77
N LEU A 40 7.09 -1.02 11.71
CA LEU A 40 7.03 0.40 12.00
C LEU A 40 5.94 0.64 13.05
N ARG A 41 6.19 1.63 13.91
CA ARG A 41 5.22 1.98 14.94
C ARG A 41 4.18 2.97 14.40
N PRO A 42 2.98 3.00 14.96
CA PRO A 42 1.98 3.98 14.51
C PRO A 42 2.48 5.42 14.49
N SER A 43 3.27 5.81 15.47
CA SER A 43 3.80 7.17 15.51
C SER A 43 4.74 7.47 14.35
N GLN A 44 5.42 6.45 13.81
CA GLN A 44 6.32 6.64 12.69
C GLN A 44 5.59 6.80 11.37
N VAL A 45 4.34 6.37 11.31
CA VAL A 45 3.58 6.36 10.06
C VAL A 45 2.33 7.25 10.14
N ALA A 46 2.31 8.16 11.09
CA ALA A 46 1.15 9.04 11.32
C ALA A 46 0.90 9.99 10.16
N SER A 47 1.97 10.43 9.49
CA SER A 47 1.85 11.30 8.33
C SER A 47 2.15 10.52 7.07
N GLU A 48 1.53 10.91 5.96
CA GLU A 48 1.71 10.16 4.72
C GLU A 48 3.18 10.12 4.31
N PRO A 49 3.60 9.01 3.71
CA PRO A 49 4.99 8.88 3.29
C PRO A 49 5.24 9.60 1.98
N THR A 50 6.53 9.80 1.68
CA THR A 50 6.95 10.16 0.33
C THR A 50 7.07 8.84 -0.45
N VAL A 51 6.45 8.78 -1.61
CA VAL A 51 6.47 7.58 -2.44
C VAL A 51 6.98 7.96 -3.82
N HIS A 52 7.99 7.24 -4.30
CA HIS A 52 8.55 7.42 -5.63
C HIS A 52 8.47 6.12 -6.40
N ILE A 53 8.03 6.21 -7.64
CA ILE A 53 7.90 5.05 -8.52
C ILE A 53 8.66 5.34 -9.79
N THR A 54 9.63 4.47 -10.12
CA THR A 54 10.48 4.66 -11.30
C THR A 54 10.66 3.34 -12.01
N GLY A 55 11.31 3.38 -13.18
CA GLY A 55 11.70 2.17 -13.88
C GLY A 55 10.77 1.75 -14.98
N GLY A 56 9.68 2.46 -15.20
CA GLY A 56 8.72 2.09 -16.20
C GLY A 56 8.93 2.69 -17.59
N UNK A 57 9.70 3.59 -17.88
CA UNK A 57 9.78 4.07 -18.62
C UNK A 57 10.13 3.50 -19.45
N ARG A 58 9.68 3.19 -20.43
CA ARG A 58 10.03 2.47 -21.61
C ARG A 58 9.61 3.25 -22.81
N ASP A 59 10.36 3.14 -23.83
CA ASP A 59 10.01 3.71 -25.13
C ASP A 59 9.85 5.22 -25.13
N GLY A 60 10.30 5.89 -24.07
CA GLY A 60 10.19 7.33 -24.01
C GLY A 60 8.77 7.85 -23.89
N ARG A 61 7.79 6.98 -23.65
CA ARG A 61 6.41 7.38 -23.48
C ARG A 61 6.15 7.76 -22.04
N PRO A 62 5.26 8.72 -21.79
CA PRO A 62 4.85 8.99 -20.44
C PRO A 62 4.24 7.74 -19.80
N VAL A 63 4.59 7.50 -18.54
CA VAL A 63 4.04 6.40 -17.78
C VAL A 63 3.36 6.96 -16.55
N LEU A 64 2.17 6.48 -16.28
CA LEU A 64 1.42 6.88 -15.11
C LEU A 64 1.18 5.66 -14.24
N TYR A 65 1.04 5.89 -12.94
CA TYR A 65 0.84 4.81 -11.99
C TYR A 65 -0.34 5.09 -11.07
N THR A 66 -0.92 4.01 -10.58
CA THR A 66 -1.91 4.03 -9.50
C THR A 66 -1.29 3.36 -8.28
N LEU A 67 -1.41 4.01 -7.13
CA LEU A 67 -0.89 3.51 -5.86
C LEU A 67 -2.07 3.22 -4.93
N VAL A 68 -2.10 2.02 -4.38
CA VAL A 68 -3.11 1.63 -3.40
C VAL A 68 -2.39 1.23 -2.12
N MET A 69 -2.84 1.77 -0.97
CA MET A 69 -2.35 1.34 0.34
C MET A 69 -3.51 0.71 1.09
N LEU A 70 -3.31 -0.48 1.62
CA LEU A 70 -4.40 -1.24 2.22
C LEU A 70 -3.92 -2.08 3.39
N ASP A 71 -4.88 -2.53 4.20
CA ASP A 71 -4.65 -3.36 5.37
C ASP A 71 -5.52 -4.61 5.24
N PRO A 72 -4.94 -5.79 4.94
CA PRO A 72 -5.74 -6.99 4.83
C PRO A 72 -6.07 -7.62 6.19
N ASP A 73 -5.63 -7.03 7.27
CA ASP A 73 -5.80 -7.61 8.61
C ASP A 73 -6.78 -6.83 9.48
N ALA A 74 -7.52 -5.90 8.90
CA ALA A 74 -8.46 -5.09 9.66
C ALA A 74 -9.73 -5.87 9.95
N PRO A 75 -10.31 -5.75 11.13
CA PRO A 75 -9.84 -4.97 12.27
C PRO A 75 -8.80 -5.69 13.10
N SER A 76 -8.62 -6.98 12.91
CA SER A 76 -7.56 -7.72 13.57
C SER A 76 -7.20 -8.94 12.73
N PRO A 77 -5.94 -9.39 12.79
CA PRO A 77 -5.54 -10.56 11.98
C PRO A 77 -6.31 -11.82 12.31
N SER A 78 -6.78 -11.97 13.56
CA SER A 78 -7.52 -13.17 13.94
C SER A 78 -8.96 -13.14 13.44
N ASN A 79 -9.46 -11.96 13.06
CA ASN A 79 -10.80 -11.84 12.51
C ASN A 79 -10.83 -10.65 11.55
N PRO A 80 -10.26 -10.82 10.33
CA PRO A 80 -10.11 -9.68 9.43
C PRO A 80 -11.37 -9.41 8.63
N SER A 81 -12.45 -9.12 9.35
CA SER A 81 -13.77 -8.97 8.74
C SER A 81 -13.90 -7.72 7.87
N LYS A 82 -12.93 -6.80 7.94
CA LYS A 82 -12.93 -5.60 7.09
C LYS A 82 -11.90 -5.70 5.97
N ARG A 83 -11.34 -6.85 5.76
CA ARG A 83 -10.34 -7.10 4.72
C ARG A 83 -10.92 -6.81 3.34
N GLU A 84 -10.28 -5.99 2.56
CA GLU A 84 -9.11 -5.18 2.88
C GLU A 84 -9.61 -3.79 3.26
N TYR A 85 -8.88 -3.11 4.12
CA TYR A 85 -9.26 -1.75 4.49
C TYR A 85 -8.40 -0.77 3.70
N LEU A 86 -9.02 0.12 2.95
CA LEU A 86 -8.31 1.03 2.06
C LEU A 86 -7.80 2.24 2.82
N HIS A 87 -6.47 2.41 2.83
CA HIS A 87 -5.84 3.51 3.54
C HIS A 87 -5.50 4.71 2.65
N TRP A 88 -5.29 4.48 1.35
CA TRP A 88 -4.82 5.55 0.47
C TRP A 88 -4.99 5.10 -0.97
N LEU A 89 -5.40 6.01 -1.83
CA LEU A 89 -5.52 5.71 -3.25
C LEU A 89 -5.12 6.95 -4.03
N VAL A 90 -4.07 6.83 -4.83
CA VAL A 90 -3.56 7.92 -5.65
C VAL A 90 -3.41 7.42 -7.07
N THR A 91 -3.92 8.18 -8.03
CA THR A 91 -3.87 7.80 -9.44
C THR A 91 -3.10 8.81 -10.26
N ASP A 92 -2.80 8.46 -11.50
CA ASP A 92 -2.14 9.37 -12.44
C ASP A 92 -0.82 9.90 -11.90
N ILE A 93 -0.06 9.06 -11.20
CA ILE A 93 1.24 9.46 -10.66
C ILE A 93 2.26 9.39 -11.79
N PRO A 94 2.92 10.49 -12.14
CA PRO A 94 3.88 10.44 -13.25
C PRO A 94 5.13 9.67 -12.87
N GLU A 95 5.68 8.96 -13.86
CA GLU A 95 6.95 8.27 -13.70
C GLU A 95 8.02 9.25 -13.19
N GLY A 96 8.72 8.83 -12.16
CA GLY A 96 9.82 9.61 -11.59
C GLY A 96 9.41 10.74 -10.68
N ALA A 97 8.11 11.00 -10.56
CA ALA A 97 7.62 12.01 -9.62
C ALA A 97 7.10 11.31 -8.39
N GLY A 98 6.90 12.06 -7.33
CA GLY A 98 6.33 11.51 -6.12
C GLY A 98 4.82 11.35 -6.23
N ALA A 99 4.26 10.54 -5.35
CA ALA A 99 2.81 10.35 -5.31
C ALA A 99 2.07 11.66 -5.10
N ASN A 100 2.72 12.65 -4.51
CA ASN A 100 2.11 13.96 -4.32
C ASN A 100 1.82 14.70 -5.62
N HIS A 101 2.35 14.20 -6.74
CA HIS A 101 2.03 14.75 -8.06
C HIS A 101 0.90 13.99 -8.75
N GLY A 102 0.34 13.00 -8.09
CA GLY A 102 -0.80 12.29 -8.63
C GLY A 102 -2.11 12.91 -8.19
N ASN A 103 -3.19 12.21 -8.49
CA ASN A 103 -4.53 12.61 -8.12
C ASN A 103 -4.95 11.78 -6.90
N GLU A 104 -5.05 12.42 -5.74
CA GLU A 104 -5.39 11.71 -4.51
C GLU A 104 -6.89 11.45 -4.48
N VAL A 105 -7.28 10.23 -4.76
CA VAL A 105 -8.69 9.84 -4.83
C VAL A 105 -9.25 9.55 -3.44
N VAL A 106 -8.45 8.86 -2.60
CA VAL A 106 -8.82 8.59 -1.21
C VAL A 106 -7.64 9.03 -0.35
N ALA A 107 -7.90 9.94 0.58
CA ALA A 107 -6.85 10.55 1.37
C ALA A 107 -6.19 9.54 2.30
N TYR A 108 -4.92 9.79 2.62
CA TYR A 108 -4.16 8.92 3.51
C TYR A 108 -4.82 8.87 4.88
N GLU A 109 -5.09 7.66 5.33
CA GLU A 109 -5.55 7.42 6.70
C GLU A 109 -4.46 6.63 7.40
N SER A 110 -3.91 7.17 8.46
CA SER A 110 -2.76 6.56 9.09
C SER A 110 -3.11 5.23 9.76
N PRO A 111 -2.15 4.31 9.81
CA PRO A 111 -2.36 3.05 10.52
C PRO A 111 -2.58 3.26 12.02
N ARG A 112 -3.63 2.64 12.53
CA ARG A 112 -3.94 2.66 13.97
C ARG A 112 -4.49 1.31 14.38
N PRO A 113 -3.67 0.26 14.29
CA PRO A 113 -4.17 -1.07 14.65
C PRO A 113 -4.50 -1.15 16.13
N SER A 114 -5.62 -1.78 16.43
CA SER A 114 -6.05 -1.92 17.82
C SER A 114 -5.68 -3.27 18.41
N ALA A 115 -5.50 -4.29 17.57
CA ALA A 115 -5.19 -5.63 18.04
C ALA A 115 -4.39 -6.37 16.98
N GLY A 116 -3.34 -7.04 17.43
CA GLY A 116 -2.53 -7.87 16.53
C GLY A 116 -1.57 -7.08 15.67
N ILE A 117 -0.79 -7.81 14.90
CA ILE A 117 0.17 -7.23 13.98
C ILE A 117 -0.49 -7.17 12.61
N HIS A 118 -0.65 -5.97 12.08
CA HIS A 118 -1.28 -5.77 10.76
C HIS A 118 -0.22 -5.52 9.71
N ARG A 119 -0.49 -5.99 8.50
CA ARG A 119 0.34 -5.67 7.35
C ARG A 119 -0.28 -4.47 6.65
N PHE A 120 0.54 -3.45 6.39
CA PHE A 120 0.11 -2.30 5.61
C PHE A 120 0.84 -2.36 4.29
N VAL A 121 0.07 -2.51 3.22
CA VAL A 121 0.57 -2.96 1.94
C VAL A 121 0.42 -1.85 0.92
N PHE A 122 1.47 -1.60 0.15
CA PHE A 122 1.45 -0.67 -0.98
C PHE A 122 1.52 -1.49 -2.26
N ILE A 123 0.55 -1.30 -3.14
CA ILE A 123 0.52 -1.97 -4.45
C ILE A 123 0.54 -0.90 -5.52
N VAL A 124 1.36 -1.08 -6.54
CA VAL A 124 1.46 -0.14 -7.65
C VAL A 124 1.05 -0.82 -8.93
N PHE A 125 0.20 -0.13 -9.69
CA PHE A 125 -0.22 -0.57 -11.02
C PHE A 125 0.20 0.47 -12.04
N ARG A 126 0.51 0.03 -13.25
CA ARG A 126 0.75 0.95 -14.36
C ARG A 126 -0.56 1.21 -15.07
N GLN A 127 -0.81 2.48 -15.37
CA GLN A 127 -1.97 2.87 -16.15
C GLN A 127 -1.58 2.99 -17.62
N ALA A 128 -2.41 2.46 -18.51
CA ALA A 128 -2.17 2.62 -19.93
C ALA A 128 -2.34 4.08 -20.36
N VAL A 129 -3.30 4.75 -19.73
CA VAL A 129 -3.59 6.16 -20.04
C VAL A 129 -4.06 6.82 -18.75
N ARG A 130 -4.12 8.14 -18.78
CA ARG A 130 -4.77 8.89 -17.72
C ARG A 130 -6.23 8.46 -17.65
N GLN A 131 -6.73 8.18 -16.45
CA GLN A 131 -8.11 7.70 -16.37
C GLN A 131 -8.78 8.18 -15.10
N ALA A 132 -10.08 8.30 -15.17
CA ALA A 132 -10.89 8.70 -14.04
C ALA A 132 -11.16 7.46 -13.18
N ILE A 133 -10.61 7.46 -11.98
CA ILE A 133 -10.86 6.40 -11.01
C ILE A 133 -11.60 7.05 -9.86
N TYR A 134 -12.68 6.41 -9.42
CA TYR A 134 -13.57 7.00 -8.43
C TYR A 134 -13.37 6.39 -7.07
N ALA A 135 -13.55 7.21 -6.05
CA ALA A 135 -13.44 6.72 -4.68
C ALA A 135 -14.53 5.70 -4.41
N PRO A 136 -14.19 4.58 -3.75
CA PRO A 136 -15.24 3.68 -3.27
C PRO A 136 -16.08 4.39 -2.21
N GLY A 137 -17.27 3.88 -1.98
CA GLY A 137 -18.18 4.51 -1.02
C GLY A 137 -17.69 4.42 0.41
N TRP A 138 -16.87 3.44 0.73
CA TRP A 138 -16.28 3.27 2.06
C TRP A 138 -14.96 2.54 1.92
N ARG A 139 -14.19 2.59 3.01
CA ARG A 139 -12.84 2.02 2.97
C ARG A 139 -12.81 0.53 3.28
N ALA A 140 -13.77 0.06 4.07
CA ALA A 140 -13.79 -1.35 4.48
C ALA A 140 -14.18 -2.25 3.32
N ASN A 141 -13.61 -3.44 3.32
CA ASN A 141 -13.93 -4.49 2.35
C ASN A 141 -13.61 -4.11 0.92
N PHE A 142 -12.56 -3.32 0.76
CA PHE A 142 -11.96 -3.07 -0.54
C PHE A 142 -11.37 -4.39 -1.06
N ASN A 143 -11.28 -4.55 -2.35
CA ASN A 143 -10.69 -5.75 -2.94
C ASN A 143 -9.76 -5.31 -4.04
N THR A 144 -8.46 -5.48 -3.81
CA THR A 144 -7.45 -4.98 -4.74
C THR A 144 -7.56 -5.66 -6.11
N ARG A 145 -7.80 -6.97 -6.12
CA ARG A 145 -7.94 -7.69 -7.39
C ARG A 145 -9.13 -7.18 -8.18
N ASP A 146 -10.26 -7.01 -7.52
CA ASP A 146 -11.46 -6.52 -8.20
C ASP A 146 -11.28 -5.10 -8.69
N PHE A 147 -10.62 -4.26 -7.88
CA PHE A 147 -10.32 -2.89 -8.27
C PHE A 147 -9.49 -2.87 -9.55
N ALA A 148 -8.43 -3.67 -9.58
CA ALA A 148 -7.56 -3.70 -10.76
C ALA A 148 -8.31 -4.20 -11.99
N ALA A 149 -9.17 -5.19 -11.81
CA ALA A 149 -9.97 -5.69 -12.91
C ALA A 149 -10.96 -4.66 -13.41
N CYS A 150 -11.60 -3.95 -12.49
CA CYS A 150 -12.58 -2.94 -12.83
C CYS A 150 -11.99 -1.84 -13.71
N TYR A 151 -10.76 -1.45 -13.43
CA TYR A 151 -10.11 -0.37 -14.17
C TYR A 151 -9.08 -0.86 -15.18
N SER A 152 -9.05 -2.16 -15.43
CA SER A 152 -8.18 -2.78 -16.43
C SER A 152 -6.71 -2.42 -16.22
N LEU A 153 -6.27 -2.49 -14.97
CA LEU A 153 -4.91 -2.09 -14.62
C LEU A 153 -3.87 -3.19 -14.86
N GLY A 154 -4.32 -4.42 -15.05
CA GLY A 154 -3.39 -5.53 -15.23
C GLY A 154 -2.74 -5.93 -13.90
N PRO A 155 -1.70 -6.76 -13.97
CA PRO A 155 -1.03 -7.16 -12.74
C PRO A 155 -0.26 -6.01 -12.12
N PRO A 156 0.05 -6.10 -10.82
CA PRO A 156 0.87 -5.07 -10.21
C PRO A 156 2.25 -4.98 -10.87
N VAL A 157 2.86 -3.81 -10.78
CA VAL A 157 4.24 -3.62 -11.27
C VAL A 157 5.21 -3.50 -10.10
N ALA A 158 4.73 -3.26 -8.89
CA ALA A 158 5.58 -3.21 -7.70
C ALA A 158 4.71 -3.30 -6.47
N ALA A 159 5.30 -3.74 -5.36
CA ALA A 159 4.59 -3.81 -4.09
C ALA A 159 5.60 -3.83 -2.96
N THR A 160 5.16 -3.37 -1.80
CA THR A 160 5.94 -3.47 -0.57
C THR A 160 4.97 -3.43 0.61
N TYR A 161 5.46 -3.73 1.80
CA TYR A 161 4.59 -3.65 2.98
C TYR A 161 5.43 -3.52 4.23
N PHE A 162 4.78 -3.08 5.30
CA PHE A 162 5.38 -3.10 6.63
C PHE A 162 4.38 -3.68 7.61
N ASN A 163 4.89 -4.12 8.75
CA ASN A 163 4.09 -4.63 9.85
C ASN A 163 3.95 -3.53 10.90
N CYS A 164 2.78 -3.45 11.51
CA CYS A 164 2.51 -2.42 12.50
C CYS A 164 1.55 -2.97 13.53
N GLN A 165 1.81 -2.67 14.81
CA GLN A 165 0.92 -3.06 15.87
C GLN A 165 0.75 -1.88 16.82
N ARG A 166 -0.26 -1.97 17.67
CA ARG A 166 -0.54 -0.89 18.60
C ARG A 166 0.71 -0.61 19.44
N GLU A 167 1.06 0.66 19.60
CA GLU A 167 2.18 1.03 20.45
C GLU A 167 1.83 0.75 21.90
N GLY A 168 2.73 0.08 22.61
CA GLY A 168 2.56 -0.20 24.01
C GLY A 168 2.54 1.12 24.75
N GLY A 169 1.61 1.29 25.46
CA GLY A 169 1.48 2.53 26.14
C GLY A 169 2.31 2.59 27.35
N CYS A 170 2.44 2.29 27.21
CA CYS A 170 2.56 2.25 27.91
C CYS A 170 2.13 2.74 28.46
N GLY A 171 2.10 2.75 28.48
CA GLY A 171 1.73 2.90 28.84
C GLY A 171 1.18 2.82 29.33
N GLY A 172 1.21 2.61 29.46
CA GLY A 172 0.91 2.50 29.84
C GLY A 172 0.70 1.98 30.55
N ARG A 173 1.15 1.71 30.90
CA ARG A 173 1.25 1.30 31.34
C ARG A 173 1.06 1.51 32.09
N ARG A 174 1.17 1.81 32.41
CA ARG A 174 1.14 2.08 32.76
C ARG A 174 0.49 2.33 33.35
N TYR A 175 0.46 2.37 33.85
CA TYR A 175 0.06 2.54 34.12
C TYR A 175 -0.23 2.50 34.82
N ARG A 176 -0.01 2.55 35.39
CA ARG A 176 -0.06 2.50 35.97
C ARG A 176 -0.36 2.83 36.50
#